data_da1c64e615ab48dd49e9725db788a5fc
#
_entry.id   da1c64e615ab48dd49e9725db788a5fc
#
_cell.length_a   1.000
_cell.length_b   1.000
_cell.length_c   1.000
_cell.angle_alpha   90.00
_cell.angle_beta   90.00
_cell.angle_gamma   90.00
#
_symmetry.space_group_name_H-M   'P 1'
#
loop_
_entity.id
_entity.type
_entity.pdbx_description
1 polymer ?
#
loop_
_entity_poly.entity_id
_entity_poly.type
_entity_poly.pdbx_seq_one_letter_code
_entity_poly.pdbx_strand_id
1 'polypeptide(L)'
;MEPPAAKTMPALVKICGLSTAETVAAALDAGADMLGFVFFPRSPRHVAVETAATLAGPARGRAQIVALTVDASDAALDAIVAGLSPDILQLHGAETPARAAAIRARTGIAVMKAIRVGEAADLAPVPDFAAHVDRFLFDAKPPPGLVGALPGGNGLAFDWRLVRGLDPGRPWMLSGGLDPANVAEALDLTGAPAVDV
;
A
#
# COMPACT_ATOMS: atom_id res chain seq x y z
N MET A 1 -21.12 21.00 -28.70
CA MET A 1 -19.94 21.49 -27.96
C MET A 1 -19.60 20.37 -26.99
N GLU A 2 -18.59 19.59 -27.33
CA GLU A 2 -18.10 18.50 -26.48
C GLU A 2 -17.48 19.12 -25.21
N PRO A 3 -17.79 18.60 -23.99
CA PRO A 3 -17.14 19.12 -22.80
C PRO A 3 -15.63 18.85 -22.90
N PRO A 4 -14.78 19.77 -22.42
CA PRO A 4 -13.34 19.57 -22.46
C PRO A 4 -13.02 18.30 -21.67
N ALA A 5 -12.20 17.43 -22.27
CA ALA A 5 -11.68 16.24 -21.62
C ALA A 5 -11.06 16.64 -20.26
N ALA A 6 -11.59 16.10 -19.20
CA ALA A 6 -11.03 16.31 -17.88
C ALA A 6 -9.54 15.93 -17.94
N LYS A 7 -8.64 16.87 -17.62
CA LYS A 7 -7.22 16.56 -17.42
C LYS A 7 -7.14 15.55 -16.29
N THR A 8 -7.01 14.28 -16.63
CA THR A 8 -6.67 13.24 -15.65
C THR A 8 -5.32 13.60 -15.05
N MET A 9 -5.30 13.92 -13.77
CA MET A 9 -4.04 14.03 -13.03
C MET A 9 -3.31 12.67 -13.16
N PRO A 10 -1.98 12.67 -13.36
CA PRO A 10 -1.24 11.42 -13.39
C PRO A 10 -1.48 10.64 -12.09
N ALA A 11 -1.71 9.34 -12.20
CA ALA A 11 -1.88 8.48 -11.03
C ALA A 11 -0.60 8.49 -10.17
N LEU A 12 -0.75 8.53 -8.84
CA LEU A 12 0.39 8.38 -7.94
C LEU A 12 0.92 6.95 -8.00
N VAL A 13 2.24 6.81 -7.91
CA VAL A 13 2.91 5.51 -8.00
C VAL A 13 3.63 5.18 -6.70
N LYS A 14 3.32 4.03 -6.13
CA LYS A 14 4.06 3.43 -5.02
C LYS A 14 4.83 2.21 -5.51
N ILE A 15 6.11 2.12 -5.15
CA ILE A 15 6.93 0.92 -5.36
C ILE A 15 7.18 0.26 -4.02
N CYS A 16 6.76 -1.01 -3.88
CA CYS A 16 6.72 -1.72 -2.61
C CYS A 16 7.71 -2.89 -2.53
N GLY A 17 8.29 -3.07 -1.33
CA GLY A 17 9.22 -4.17 -1.07
C GLY A 17 10.65 -3.89 -1.48
N LEU A 18 11.02 -2.63 -1.50
CA LEU A 18 12.39 -2.20 -1.77
C LEU A 18 13.34 -2.69 -0.67
N SER A 19 14.47 -3.25 -1.06
CA SER A 19 15.43 -3.86 -0.13
C SER A 19 16.89 -3.60 -0.48
N THR A 20 17.18 -2.91 -1.59
CA THR A 20 18.55 -2.57 -2.01
C THR A 20 18.65 -1.10 -2.44
N ALA A 21 19.85 -0.54 -2.39
CA ALA A 21 20.11 0.84 -2.82
C ALA A 21 19.82 1.04 -4.31
N GLU A 22 20.09 0.03 -5.14
CA GLU A 22 19.87 0.06 -6.58
C GLU A 22 18.37 0.17 -6.91
N THR A 23 17.53 -0.63 -6.22
CA THR A 23 16.09 -0.60 -6.46
C THR A 23 15.45 0.69 -5.93
N VAL A 24 15.94 1.24 -4.82
CA VAL A 24 15.53 2.56 -4.32
C VAL A 24 15.89 3.66 -5.31
N ALA A 25 17.13 3.67 -5.82
CA ALA A 25 17.58 4.64 -6.81
C ALA A 25 16.74 4.56 -8.08
N ALA A 26 16.51 3.36 -8.62
CA ALA A 26 15.69 3.16 -9.80
C ALA A 26 14.26 3.66 -9.62
N ALA A 27 13.63 3.40 -8.46
CA ALA A 27 12.28 3.89 -8.16
C ALA A 27 12.23 5.42 -8.08
N LEU A 28 13.23 6.05 -7.46
CA LEU A 28 13.32 7.51 -7.37
C LEU A 28 13.58 8.17 -8.72
N ASP A 29 14.43 7.57 -9.54
CA ASP A 29 14.74 8.09 -10.87
C ASP A 29 13.57 7.93 -11.85
N ALA A 30 12.73 6.90 -11.64
CA ALA A 30 11.47 6.72 -12.34
C ALA A 30 10.34 7.65 -11.83
N GLY A 31 10.57 8.42 -10.76
CA GLY A 31 9.59 9.38 -10.24
C GLY A 31 8.52 8.76 -9.34
N ALA A 32 8.82 7.67 -8.64
CA ALA A 32 7.88 7.09 -7.68
C ALA A 32 7.53 8.09 -6.57
N ASP A 33 6.23 8.21 -6.26
CA ASP A 33 5.71 9.10 -5.22
C ASP A 33 5.84 8.51 -3.81
N MET A 34 5.87 7.17 -3.72
CA MET A 34 5.97 6.45 -2.45
C MET A 34 6.91 5.25 -2.56
N LEU A 35 7.71 5.03 -1.53
CA LEU A 35 8.62 3.90 -1.40
C LEU A 35 8.25 3.04 -0.20
N GLY A 36 7.95 1.75 -0.45
CA GLY A 36 7.50 0.80 0.56
C GLY A 36 8.62 -0.13 1.05
N PHE A 37 8.82 -0.18 2.37
CA PHE A 37 9.70 -1.12 3.05
C PHE A 37 8.88 -2.11 3.88
N VAL A 38 9.20 -3.40 3.79
CA VAL A 38 8.40 -4.49 4.39
C VAL A 38 8.99 -4.91 5.72
N PHE A 39 8.21 -4.75 6.79
CA PHE A 39 8.54 -5.20 8.16
C PHE A 39 7.68 -6.42 8.54
N PHE A 40 7.88 -7.49 7.82
CA PHE A 40 7.22 -8.77 8.07
C PHE A 40 8.23 -9.91 7.86
N PRO A 41 8.77 -10.54 8.94
CA PRO A 41 9.87 -11.51 8.86
C PRO A 41 9.62 -12.73 7.95
N ARG A 42 8.36 -13.08 7.71
CA ARG A 42 8.01 -14.17 6.78
C ARG A 42 8.09 -13.76 5.30
N SER A 43 8.20 -12.47 5.01
CA SER A 43 8.33 -11.99 3.63
C SER A 43 9.78 -12.09 3.15
N PRO A 44 10.04 -12.55 1.92
CA PRO A 44 11.39 -12.51 1.33
C PRO A 44 11.89 -11.06 1.09
N ARG A 45 10.97 -10.07 1.15
CA ARG A 45 11.26 -8.64 1.02
C ARG A 45 11.43 -7.94 2.37
N HIS A 46 11.46 -8.70 3.48
CA HIS A 46 11.66 -8.14 4.80
C HIS A 46 13.02 -7.44 4.93
N VAL A 47 13.02 -6.26 5.54
CA VAL A 47 14.25 -5.52 5.87
C VAL A 47 14.27 -5.16 7.36
N ALA A 48 15.46 -5.11 7.94
CA ALA A 48 15.65 -4.58 9.29
C ALA A 48 15.41 -3.07 9.31
N VAL A 49 15.05 -2.52 10.48
CA VAL A 49 14.74 -1.09 10.62
C VAL A 49 15.93 -0.21 10.24
N GLU A 50 17.14 -0.59 10.66
CA GLU A 50 18.37 0.14 10.39
C GLU A 50 18.71 0.14 8.89
N THR A 51 18.47 -1.00 8.21
CA THR A 51 18.65 -1.12 6.76
C THR A 51 17.65 -0.23 6.04
N ALA A 52 16.36 -0.28 6.41
CA ALA A 52 15.33 0.56 5.83
C ALA A 52 15.62 2.06 6.04
N ALA A 53 16.09 2.45 7.23
CA ALA A 53 16.48 3.84 7.52
C ALA A 53 17.60 4.33 6.60
N THR A 54 18.61 3.49 6.36
CA THR A 54 19.72 3.81 5.44
C THR A 54 19.21 3.93 4.01
N LEU A 55 18.40 2.98 3.54
CA LEU A 55 17.84 2.95 2.19
C LEU A 55 16.87 4.11 1.94
N ALA A 56 16.12 4.55 2.96
CA ALA A 56 15.18 5.66 2.86
C ALA A 56 15.88 7.04 2.82
N GLY A 57 17.15 7.14 3.20
CA GLY A 57 17.87 8.41 3.25
C GLY A 57 17.75 9.24 1.96
N PRO A 58 18.09 8.70 0.78
CA PRO A 58 18.00 9.40 -0.51
C PRO A 58 16.57 9.78 -0.93
N ALA A 59 15.55 9.14 -0.36
CA ALA A 59 14.16 9.38 -0.68
C ALA A 59 13.52 10.52 0.11
N ARG A 60 14.16 10.95 1.21
CA ARG A 60 13.65 12.03 2.05
C ARG A 60 13.47 13.33 1.26
N GLY A 61 12.25 13.88 1.31
CA GLY A 61 11.88 15.09 0.55
C GLY A 61 11.63 14.86 -0.96
N ARG A 62 11.79 13.64 -1.47
CA ARG A 62 11.52 13.25 -2.85
C ARG A 62 10.30 12.34 -3.00
N ALA A 63 10.14 11.39 -2.08
CA ALA A 63 9.03 10.44 -2.04
C ALA A 63 8.59 10.19 -0.60
N GLN A 64 7.33 9.78 -0.39
CA GLN A 64 6.84 9.36 0.93
C GLN A 64 7.40 7.99 1.29
N ILE A 65 7.80 7.81 2.55
CA ILE A 65 8.29 6.54 3.09
C ILE A 65 7.14 5.77 3.71
N VAL A 66 6.89 4.57 3.21
CA VAL A 66 5.82 3.69 3.68
C VAL A 66 6.41 2.49 4.40
N ALA A 67 6.04 2.28 5.67
CA ALA A 67 6.37 1.08 6.41
C ALA A 67 5.20 0.09 6.36
N LEU A 68 5.37 -1.02 5.64
CA LEU A 68 4.38 -2.09 5.56
C LEU A 68 4.57 -3.06 6.71
N THR A 69 3.51 -3.29 7.47
CA THR A 69 3.47 -4.23 8.61
C THR A 69 2.30 -5.21 8.47
N VAL A 70 2.41 -6.34 9.15
CA VAL A 70 1.37 -7.38 9.22
C VAL A 70 1.18 -7.75 10.68
N ASP A 71 0.05 -7.38 11.26
CA ASP A 71 -0.34 -7.67 12.66
C ASP A 71 0.76 -7.34 13.68
N ALA A 72 1.48 -6.24 13.45
CA ALA A 72 2.62 -5.85 14.28
C ALA A 72 2.20 -5.48 15.71
N SER A 73 3.05 -5.85 16.68
CA SER A 73 2.90 -5.42 18.08
C SER A 73 3.22 -3.92 18.24
N ASP A 74 2.76 -3.34 19.34
CA ASP A 74 3.06 -1.94 19.66
C ASP A 74 4.57 -1.69 19.74
N ALA A 75 5.31 -2.59 20.36
CA ALA A 75 6.78 -2.48 20.48
C ALA A 75 7.46 -2.50 19.09
N ALA A 76 6.98 -3.34 18.18
CA ALA A 76 7.52 -3.38 16.81
C ALA A 76 7.20 -2.08 16.05
N LEU A 77 5.96 -1.56 16.18
CA LEU A 77 5.57 -0.29 15.57
C LEU A 77 6.39 0.88 16.13
N ASP A 78 6.60 0.93 17.45
CA ASP A 78 7.43 1.96 18.10
C ASP A 78 8.87 1.94 17.57
N ALA A 79 9.47 0.74 17.45
CA ALA A 79 10.82 0.58 16.90
C ALA A 79 10.91 1.05 15.43
N ILE A 80 9.92 0.70 14.61
CA ILE A 80 9.84 1.14 13.20
C ILE A 80 9.71 2.67 13.13
N VAL A 81 8.80 3.24 13.89
CA VAL A 81 8.56 4.70 13.89
C VAL A 81 9.82 5.44 14.37
N ALA A 82 10.44 4.99 15.47
CA ALA A 82 11.63 5.62 16.00
C ALA A 82 12.85 5.52 15.07
N GLY A 83 13.04 4.35 14.42
CA GLY A 83 14.23 4.12 13.60
C GLY A 83 14.07 4.59 12.15
N LEU A 84 12.90 4.41 11.54
CA LEU A 84 12.66 4.76 10.14
C LEU A 84 12.03 6.15 9.98
N SER A 85 11.22 6.63 10.92
CA SER A 85 10.40 7.83 10.78
C SER A 85 9.57 7.81 9.46
N PRO A 86 8.66 6.84 9.28
CA PRO A 86 7.88 6.73 8.05
C PRO A 86 6.82 7.83 7.96
N ASP A 87 6.41 8.18 6.75
CA ASP A 87 5.28 9.08 6.51
C ASP A 87 3.94 8.35 6.64
N ILE A 88 3.93 7.03 6.33
CA ILE A 88 2.73 6.20 6.33
C ILE A 88 3.05 4.83 6.94
N LEU A 89 2.17 4.36 7.83
CA LEU A 89 2.12 2.96 8.28
C LEU A 89 1.07 2.21 7.44
N GLN A 90 1.50 1.22 6.65
CA GLN A 90 0.61 0.36 5.89
C GLN A 90 0.31 -0.90 6.68
N LEU A 91 -0.95 -1.09 7.05
CA LEU A 91 -1.47 -2.23 7.80
C LEU A 91 -1.99 -3.29 6.80
N HIS A 92 -1.25 -4.37 6.63
CA HIS A 92 -1.53 -5.41 5.62
C HIS A 92 -1.96 -6.75 6.22
N GLY A 93 -2.23 -6.77 7.51
CA GLY A 93 -2.69 -7.94 8.27
C GLY A 93 -4.19 -7.98 8.47
N ALA A 94 -4.59 -8.61 9.57
CA ALA A 94 -5.97 -8.73 10.03
C ALA A 94 -6.35 -7.65 11.06
N GLU A 95 -5.62 -6.51 11.07
CA GLU A 95 -5.90 -5.42 11.99
C GLU A 95 -7.35 -4.94 11.85
N THR A 96 -8.05 -4.80 12.98
CA THR A 96 -9.42 -4.29 13.04
C THR A 96 -9.48 -2.77 12.90
N PRO A 97 -10.66 -2.15 12.62
CA PRO A 97 -10.83 -0.70 12.67
C PRO A 97 -10.38 -0.07 13.99
N ALA A 98 -10.73 -0.70 15.12
CA ALA A 98 -10.27 -0.24 16.44
C ALA A 98 -8.74 -0.30 16.60
N ARG A 99 -8.09 -1.34 16.05
CA ARG A 99 -6.63 -1.44 16.05
C ARG A 99 -6.00 -0.36 15.17
N ALA A 100 -6.53 -0.10 13.99
CA ALA A 100 -6.07 0.97 13.11
C ALA A 100 -6.17 2.35 13.79
N ALA A 101 -7.30 2.63 14.45
CA ALA A 101 -7.51 3.85 15.24
C ALA A 101 -6.48 3.98 16.38
N ALA A 102 -6.23 2.90 17.12
CA ALA A 102 -5.25 2.88 18.21
C ALA A 102 -3.81 3.13 17.72
N ILE A 103 -3.42 2.51 16.60
CA ILE A 103 -2.11 2.73 15.97
C ILE A 103 -1.95 4.19 15.56
N ARG A 104 -2.96 4.74 14.85
CA ARG A 104 -2.96 6.15 14.41
C ARG A 104 -2.84 7.12 15.58
N ALA A 105 -3.62 6.92 16.64
CA ALA A 105 -3.60 7.77 17.81
C ALA A 105 -2.28 7.68 18.58
N ARG A 106 -1.69 6.47 18.67
CA ARG A 106 -0.44 6.21 19.38
C ARG A 106 0.77 6.81 18.66
N THR A 107 0.85 6.63 17.34
CA THR A 107 2.06 6.97 16.57
C THR A 107 2.02 8.38 15.98
N GLY A 108 0.82 8.94 15.78
CA GLY A 108 0.64 10.19 15.03
C GLY A 108 0.96 10.08 13.53
N ILE A 109 1.30 8.87 13.04
CA ILE A 109 1.65 8.63 11.64
C ILE A 109 0.35 8.32 10.85
N ALA A 110 0.30 8.77 9.59
CA ALA A 110 -0.81 8.43 8.70
C ALA A 110 -0.92 6.91 8.50
N VAL A 111 -2.15 6.41 8.49
CA VAL A 111 -2.44 4.97 8.37
C VAL A 111 -3.06 4.66 7.02
N MET A 112 -2.48 3.68 6.32
CA MET A 112 -3.03 3.05 5.12
C MET A 112 -3.48 1.64 5.45
N LYS A 113 -4.76 1.29 5.22
CA LYS A 113 -5.25 -0.08 5.40
C LYS A 113 -5.30 -0.80 4.06
N ALA A 114 -4.62 -1.93 3.98
CA ALA A 114 -4.77 -2.85 2.86
C ALA A 114 -6.00 -3.73 3.05
N ILE A 115 -6.87 -3.77 2.04
CA ILE A 115 -8.04 -4.63 1.93
C ILE A 115 -7.77 -5.65 0.84
N ARG A 116 -7.85 -6.92 1.17
CA ARG A 116 -7.66 -8.02 0.21
C ARG A 116 -8.98 -8.31 -0.48
N VAL A 117 -9.00 -8.21 -1.81
CA VAL A 117 -10.20 -8.34 -2.65
C VAL A 117 -10.11 -9.57 -3.53
N GLY A 118 -11.04 -10.47 -3.42
CA GLY A 118 -11.29 -11.61 -4.29
C GLY A 118 -12.74 -11.65 -4.75
N GLU A 119 -13.65 -11.07 -3.95
CA GLU A 119 -15.09 -10.97 -4.25
C GLU A 119 -15.68 -9.68 -3.66
N ALA A 120 -16.89 -9.30 -4.08
CA ALA A 120 -17.54 -8.08 -3.62
C ALA A 120 -17.74 -8.00 -2.09
N ALA A 121 -17.96 -9.14 -1.44
CA ALA A 121 -18.13 -9.22 0.00
C ALA A 121 -16.87 -8.79 0.78
N ASP A 122 -15.68 -8.88 0.18
CA ASP A 122 -14.43 -8.45 0.81
C ASP A 122 -14.35 -6.92 1.00
N LEU A 123 -15.19 -6.16 0.29
CA LEU A 123 -15.28 -4.70 0.42
C LEU A 123 -16.21 -4.25 1.56
N ALA A 124 -16.99 -5.15 2.14
CA ALA A 124 -17.95 -4.82 3.20
C ALA A 124 -17.32 -4.10 4.42
N PRO A 125 -16.06 -4.39 4.86
CA PRO A 125 -15.44 -3.69 5.98
C PRO A 125 -14.98 -2.26 5.66
N VAL A 126 -14.94 -1.82 4.40
CA VAL A 126 -14.38 -0.51 4.00
C VAL A 126 -15.01 0.66 4.75
N PRO A 127 -16.36 0.77 4.88
CA PRO A 127 -16.98 1.87 5.62
C PRO A 127 -16.55 1.93 7.09
N ASP A 128 -16.36 0.78 7.74
CA ASP A 128 -15.97 0.70 9.14
C ASP A 128 -14.54 1.23 9.36
N PHE A 129 -13.67 1.07 8.37
CA PHE A 129 -12.30 1.60 8.42
C PHE A 129 -12.20 3.08 8.07
N ALA A 130 -13.13 3.63 7.27
CA ALA A 130 -12.98 4.97 6.68
C ALA A 130 -12.76 6.10 7.70
N ALA A 131 -13.33 5.99 8.91
CA ALA A 131 -13.12 6.97 9.99
C ALA A 131 -11.76 6.81 10.69
N HIS A 132 -11.08 5.69 10.53
CA HIS A 132 -9.92 5.28 11.32
C HIS A 132 -8.61 5.25 10.55
N VAL A 133 -8.66 5.42 9.22
CA VAL A 133 -7.50 5.40 8.34
C VAL A 133 -7.45 6.65 7.47
N ASP A 134 -6.28 6.92 6.90
CA ASP A 134 -6.07 8.07 6.03
C ASP A 134 -6.09 7.66 4.55
N ARG A 135 -5.81 6.39 4.26
CA ARG A 135 -5.80 5.81 2.91
C ARG A 135 -6.23 4.35 2.91
N PHE A 136 -6.67 3.89 1.74
CA PHE A 136 -6.85 2.45 1.45
C PHE A 136 -5.87 1.98 0.39
N LEU A 137 -5.59 0.68 0.42
CA LEU A 137 -4.95 -0.06 -0.65
C LEU A 137 -5.79 -1.31 -0.92
N PHE A 138 -6.19 -1.53 -2.16
CA PHE A 138 -6.93 -2.73 -2.57
C PHE A 138 -5.98 -3.67 -3.28
N ASP A 139 -5.72 -4.83 -2.66
CA ASP A 139 -4.78 -5.86 -3.13
C ASP A 139 -5.51 -7.17 -3.42
N ALA A 140 -4.90 -8.02 -4.24
CA ALA A 140 -5.47 -9.32 -4.56
C ALA A 140 -5.52 -10.25 -3.34
N LYS A 141 -6.67 -10.87 -3.10
CA LYS A 141 -6.82 -11.92 -2.10
C LYS A 141 -6.24 -13.22 -2.63
N PRO A 142 -5.26 -13.83 -1.95
CA PRO A 142 -4.77 -15.14 -2.36
C PRO A 142 -5.90 -16.16 -2.39
N PRO A 143 -5.96 -17.05 -3.40
CA PRO A 143 -6.97 -18.11 -3.44
C PRO A 143 -6.82 -19.05 -2.23
N PRO A 144 -7.92 -19.62 -1.72
CA PRO A 144 -7.87 -20.61 -0.66
C PRO A 144 -6.93 -21.77 -1.03
N GLY A 145 -6.09 -22.18 -0.08
CA GLY A 145 -5.19 -23.33 -0.26
C GLY A 145 -3.86 -23.03 -0.96
N LEU A 146 -3.56 -21.78 -1.31
CA LEU A 146 -2.25 -21.42 -1.82
C LEU A 146 -1.19 -21.57 -0.72
N VAL A 147 -0.36 -22.63 -0.86
CA VAL A 147 0.69 -22.93 0.12
C VAL A 147 1.74 -21.82 0.11
N GLY A 148 2.07 -21.29 1.29
CA GLY A 148 3.06 -20.23 1.43
C GLY A 148 2.57 -18.83 1.05
N ALA A 149 1.26 -18.64 0.81
CA ALA A 149 0.71 -17.33 0.51
C ALA A 149 1.04 -16.32 1.61
N LEU A 150 1.51 -15.15 1.18
CA LEU A 150 1.70 -13.98 2.04
C LEU A 150 0.40 -13.16 2.09
N PRO A 151 0.21 -12.32 3.09
CA PRO A 151 -0.94 -11.40 3.13
C PRO A 151 -1.06 -10.50 1.91
N GLY A 152 0.05 -10.19 1.23
CA GLY A 152 0.10 -9.44 -0.03
C GLY A 152 1.38 -9.72 -0.81
N GLY A 153 1.48 -9.17 -2.03
CA GLY A 153 2.65 -9.29 -2.87
C GLY A 153 2.88 -10.70 -3.44
N ASN A 154 1.79 -11.42 -3.72
CA ASN A 154 1.82 -12.76 -4.32
C ASN A 154 1.88 -12.71 -5.87
N GLY A 155 1.91 -11.53 -6.49
CA GLY A 155 1.89 -11.38 -7.95
C GLY A 155 0.57 -11.78 -8.60
N LEU A 156 -0.50 -11.86 -7.82
CA LEU A 156 -1.84 -12.23 -8.29
C LEU A 156 -2.65 -10.97 -8.59
N ALA A 157 -3.42 -10.99 -9.68
CA ALA A 157 -4.44 -9.99 -9.94
C ALA A 157 -5.81 -10.50 -9.47
N PHE A 158 -6.71 -9.58 -9.15
CA PHE A 158 -8.12 -9.86 -8.91
C PHE A 158 -8.99 -9.23 -10.00
N ASP A 159 -10.28 -9.50 -10.01
CA ASP A 159 -11.20 -8.84 -10.95
C ASP A 159 -11.36 -7.36 -10.58
N TRP A 160 -10.65 -6.48 -11.29
CA TRP A 160 -10.63 -5.04 -11.03
C TRP A 160 -12.01 -4.37 -11.18
N ARG A 161 -12.98 -5.03 -11.85
CA ARG A 161 -14.36 -4.54 -11.95
C ARG A 161 -15.02 -4.42 -10.57
N LEU A 162 -14.54 -5.18 -9.58
CA LEU A 162 -15.03 -5.12 -8.19
C LEU A 162 -14.79 -3.75 -7.52
N VAL A 163 -13.76 -3.04 -7.95
CA VAL A 163 -13.42 -1.70 -7.41
C VAL A 163 -13.71 -0.57 -8.40
N ARG A 164 -14.35 -0.87 -9.52
CA ARG A 164 -14.74 0.14 -10.52
C ARG A 164 -15.72 1.14 -9.93
N GLY A 165 -15.35 2.43 -9.94
CA GLY A 165 -16.19 3.51 -9.41
C GLY A 165 -16.34 3.47 -7.89
N LEU A 166 -15.48 2.72 -7.18
CA LEU A 166 -15.48 2.66 -5.72
C LEU A 166 -15.11 4.04 -5.14
N ASP A 167 -15.97 4.54 -4.25
CA ASP A 167 -15.65 5.67 -3.38
C ASP A 167 -15.56 5.18 -1.93
N PRO A 168 -14.35 4.89 -1.42
CA PRO A 168 -14.18 4.43 -0.04
C PRO A 168 -14.20 5.58 0.99
N GLY A 169 -14.51 6.82 0.57
CA GLY A 169 -14.51 8.01 1.43
C GLY A 169 -13.12 8.48 1.87
N ARG A 170 -12.06 7.88 1.32
CA ARG A 170 -10.65 8.21 1.56
C ARG A 170 -9.84 8.00 0.28
N PRO A 171 -8.69 8.69 0.10
CA PRO A 171 -7.75 8.37 -0.96
C PRO A 171 -7.41 6.88 -0.97
N TRP A 172 -7.28 6.30 -2.15
CA TRP A 172 -6.99 4.87 -2.27
C TRP A 172 -6.03 4.57 -3.43
N MET A 173 -5.47 3.37 -3.42
CA MET A 173 -4.63 2.87 -4.49
C MET A 173 -4.96 1.43 -4.83
N LEU A 174 -4.76 1.09 -6.10
CA LEU A 174 -4.90 -0.25 -6.64
C LEU A 174 -3.57 -0.98 -6.53
N SER A 175 -3.61 -2.23 -6.11
CA SER A 175 -2.48 -3.16 -6.08
C SER A 175 -2.93 -4.53 -6.62
N GLY A 176 -2.03 -5.51 -6.57
CA GLY A 176 -2.32 -6.89 -6.95
C GLY A 176 -2.01 -7.18 -8.42
N GLY A 177 -0.82 -7.74 -8.68
CA GLY A 177 -0.40 -8.24 -9.97
C GLY A 177 -0.26 -7.19 -11.06
N LEU A 178 -0.11 -5.92 -10.69
CA LEU A 178 0.14 -4.84 -11.65
C LEU A 178 1.56 -4.93 -12.22
N ASP A 179 1.65 -4.74 -13.53
CA ASP A 179 2.89 -4.73 -14.29
C ASP A 179 2.80 -3.73 -15.47
N PRO A 180 3.90 -3.48 -16.21
CA PRO A 180 3.88 -2.55 -17.33
C PRO A 180 2.91 -2.92 -18.48
N ALA A 181 2.51 -4.19 -18.58
CA ALA A 181 1.61 -4.64 -19.64
C ALA A 181 0.13 -4.39 -19.31
N ASN A 182 -0.22 -4.30 -18.01
CA ASN A 182 -1.61 -4.26 -17.58
C ASN A 182 -2.02 -3.02 -16.78
N VAL A 183 -1.05 -2.23 -16.25
CA VAL A 183 -1.34 -1.10 -15.37
C VAL A 183 -2.21 -0.02 -16.01
N ALA A 184 -2.04 0.24 -17.32
CA ALA A 184 -2.84 1.23 -18.03
C ALA A 184 -4.31 0.78 -18.11
N GLU A 185 -4.56 -0.48 -18.48
CA GLU A 185 -5.91 -1.06 -18.52
C GLU A 185 -6.55 -1.04 -17.12
N ALA A 186 -5.78 -1.39 -16.08
CA ALA A 186 -6.27 -1.37 -14.70
C ALA A 186 -6.71 0.03 -14.25
N LEU A 187 -5.93 1.06 -14.59
CA LEU A 187 -6.26 2.46 -14.31
C LEU A 187 -7.52 2.92 -15.07
N ASP A 188 -7.60 2.62 -16.38
CA ASP A 188 -8.74 2.99 -17.20
C ASP A 188 -10.04 2.31 -16.71
N LEU A 189 -9.94 1.06 -16.31
CA LEU A 189 -11.09 0.27 -15.86
C LEU A 189 -11.62 0.73 -14.50
N THR A 190 -10.70 1.01 -13.55
CA THR A 190 -11.05 1.28 -12.15
C THR A 190 -11.22 2.76 -11.84
N GLY A 191 -10.53 3.63 -12.58
CA GLY A 191 -10.39 5.04 -12.24
C GLY A 191 -9.52 5.26 -10.98
N ALA A 192 -8.65 4.30 -10.63
CA ALA A 192 -7.80 4.40 -9.45
C ALA A 192 -6.91 5.65 -9.50
N PRO A 193 -6.87 6.45 -8.43
CA PRO A 193 -6.03 7.66 -8.40
C PRO A 193 -4.55 7.34 -8.11
N ALA A 194 -4.25 6.12 -7.74
CA ALA A 194 -2.90 5.67 -7.40
C ALA A 194 -2.75 4.15 -7.62
N VAL A 195 -1.51 3.71 -7.83
CA VAL A 195 -1.14 2.29 -7.97
C VAL A 195 0.00 1.91 -7.04
N ASP A 196 0.04 0.64 -6.63
CA ASP A 196 1.11 0.01 -5.84
C ASP A 196 1.64 -1.23 -6.58
N VAL A 197 2.94 -1.25 -6.84
CA VAL A 197 3.64 -2.30 -7.59
C VAL A 197 4.75 -2.92 -6.74
#